data_83c4139ececd9b769a86b38aeeb70771
#
_entry.id   83c4139ececd9b769a86b38aeeb70771
#
_cell.length_a   1.000
_cell.length_b   1.000
_cell.length_c   1.000
_cell.angle_alpha   90.00
_cell.angle_beta   90.00
_cell.angle_gamma   90.00
#
_symmetry.space_group_name_H-M   'P 1'
#
loop_
_entity.id
_entity.type
_entity.pdbx_description
1 polymer ?
#
loop_
_entity_poly.entity_id
_entity_poly.type
_entity_poly.pdbx_seq_one_letter_code
_entity_poly.pdbx_strand_id
1 'polypeptide(L)'
;RQRAESETAKYRSDMYEKREEENEWMRELYEHWGIMTPEIEEFLSRRYIERIVGCVENVTNKNCTLPAGEKKAQIRKMINDPKARAAVSAAVPKSKYMKLMLIPIKMKSTALTYLEGKVISSVKSGNTKLFAKLKAGR
;
A
#
# COMPACT_ATOMS: atom_id res chain seq x y z
N ARG A 1 -13.16 1.60 -24.54
CA ARG A 1 -12.86 2.70 -23.77
C ARG A 1 -11.90 2.46 -22.64
N GLN A 2 -11.27 3.45 -22.24
CA GLN A 2 -10.21 3.30 -21.30
C GLN A 2 -10.60 3.69 -19.89
N ARG A 3 -11.81 3.46 -19.54
CA ARG A 3 -12.30 3.79 -18.23
C ARG A 3 -11.55 3.04 -17.14
N ALA A 4 -11.29 1.77 -17.36
CA ALA A 4 -10.57 0.97 -16.36
C ALA A 4 -9.18 1.48 -16.14
N GLU A 5 -8.49 1.87 -17.21
CA GLU A 5 -7.17 2.46 -17.08
C GLU A 5 -7.21 3.76 -16.32
N SER A 6 -8.21 4.60 -16.62
CA SER A 6 -8.38 5.85 -15.93
C SER A 6 -8.58 5.65 -14.46
N GLU A 7 -9.35 4.64 -14.10
CA GLU A 7 -9.64 4.39 -12.69
C GLU A 7 -8.42 3.95 -11.92
N THR A 8 -7.57 3.14 -12.52
CA THR A 8 -6.37 2.71 -11.83
C THR A 8 -5.36 3.84 -11.69
N ALA A 9 -5.40 4.82 -12.60
CA ALA A 9 -4.47 5.95 -12.56
C ALA A 9 -5.00 7.12 -11.75
N LYS A 10 -6.28 7.13 -11.43
CA LYS A 10 -6.90 8.24 -10.72
C LYS A 10 -6.61 8.21 -9.24
N TYR A 11 -6.52 9.40 -8.66
CA TYR A 11 -6.52 9.51 -7.21
C TYR A 11 -7.92 9.21 -6.67
N ARG A 12 -8.01 8.43 -5.61
CA ARG A 12 -9.27 8.09 -4.98
C ARG A 12 -9.23 8.50 -3.51
N SER A 13 -10.07 9.46 -3.15
CA SER A 13 -10.07 10.02 -1.81
C SER A 13 -10.50 9.03 -0.74
N ASP A 14 -11.25 8.00 -1.10
CA ASP A 14 -11.77 7.01 -0.15
C ASP A 14 -11.00 5.69 -0.15
N MET A 15 -9.85 5.64 -0.83
CA MET A 15 -9.16 4.36 -1.00
C MET A 15 -8.74 3.75 0.34
N TYR A 16 -8.22 4.56 1.25
CA TYR A 16 -7.75 4.03 2.52
C TYR A 16 -8.90 3.40 3.33
N GLU A 17 -10.01 4.10 3.42
CA GLU A 17 -11.17 3.60 4.15
C GLU A 17 -11.72 2.32 3.54
N LYS A 18 -11.77 2.28 2.22
CA LYS A 18 -12.24 1.07 1.53
C LYS A 18 -11.33 -0.11 1.75
N ARG A 19 -10.02 0.13 1.73
CA ARG A 19 -9.05 -0.94 1.96
C ARG A 19 -9.13 -1.47 3.40
N GLU A 20 -9.37 -0.56 4.37
CA GLU A 20 -9.53 -0.97 5.75
C GLU A 20 -10.77 -1.84 5.92
N GLU A 21 -11.88 -1.45 5.30
CA GLU A 21 -13.12 -2.23 5.36
C GLU A 21 -12.91 -3.62 4.77
N GLU A 22 -12.26 -3.71 3.62
CA GLU A 22 -12.02 -4.99 2.95
C GLU A 22 -11.15 -5.90 3.81
N ASN A 23 -10.15 -5.32 4.46
CA ASN A 23 -9.25 -6.08 5.31
C ASN A 23 -9.98 -6.64 6.53
N GLU A 24 -10.79 -5.81 7.18
CA GLU A 24 -11.58 -6.24 8.35
C GLU A 24 -12.52 -7.36 7.96
N TRP A 25 -13.22 -7.18 6.85
CA TRP A 25 -14.20 -8.14 6.38
C TRP A 25 -13.54 -9.49 6.08
N MET A 26 -12.40 -9.45 5.42
CA MET A 26 -11.67 -10.67 5.08
C MET A 26 -11.21 -11.40 6.34
N ARG A 27 -10.68 -10.67 7.32
CA ARG A 27 -10.24 -11.26 8.58
C ARG A 27 -11.40 -11.89 9.32
N GLU A 28 -12.53 -11.20 9.40
CA GLU A 28 -13.71 -11.72 10.06
C GLU A 28 -14.19 -13.00 9.42
N LEU A 29 -14.11 -13.08 8.10
CA LEU A 29 -14.54 -14.27 7.36
C LEU A 29 -13.69 -15.47 7.75
N TYR A 30 -12.36 -15.32 7.77
CA TYR A 30 -11.48 -16.42 8.16
C TYR A 30 -11.67 -16.82 9.62
N GLU A 31 -11.88 -15.84 10.49
CA GLU A 31 -12.11 -16.13 11.90
C GLU A 31 -13.44 -16.88 12.09
N HIS A 32 -14.46 -16.47 11.34
CA HIS A 32 -15.76 -17.12 11.40
C HIS A 32 -15.67 -18.61 11.04
N TRP A 33 -14.84 -18.91 10.05
CA TRP A 33 -14.66 -20.30 9.61
C TRP A 33 -13.68 -21.08 10.48
N GLY A 34 -13.04 -20.44 11.44
CA GLY A 34 -12.11 -21.09 12.35
C GLY A 34 -10.87 -21.64 11.68
N ILE A 35 -10.43 -21.02 10.61
CA ILE A 35 -9.28 -21.50 9.86
C ILE A 35 -8.07 -20.58 9.94
N MET A 36 -8.00 -19.78 11.00
CA MET A 36 -6.85 -18.89 11.20
C MET A 36 -5.63 -19.71 11.58
N THR A 37 -4.67 -19.81 10.68
CA THR A 37 -3.40 -20.48 10.91
C THR A 37 -2.28 -19.45 10.78
N PRO A 38 -1.04 -19.77 11.21
CA PRO A 38 0.06 -18.84 11.00
C PRO A 38 0.24 -18.45 9.54
N GLU A 39 -0.01 -19.37 8.62
CA GLU A 39 0.09 -19.09 7.18
C GLU A 39 -0.97 -18.10 6.74
N ILE A 40 -2.19 -18.25 7.26
CA ILE A 40 -3.27 -17.32 6.95
C ILE A 40 -2.97 -15.94 7.55
N GLU A 41 -2.44 -15.89 8.78
CA GLU A 41 -2.04 -14.63 9.40
C GLU A 41 -1.01 -13.90 8.57
N GLU A 42 0.00 -14.62 8.09
CA GLU A 42 1.03 -14.01 7.26
C GLU A 42 0.43 -13.51 5.95
N PHE A 43 -0.44 -14.33 5.35
CA PHE A 43 -1.12 -13.96 4.10
C PHE A 43 -1.93 -12.66 4.29
N LEU A 44 -2.72 -12.59 5.35
CA LEU A 44 -3.53 -11.41 5.61
C LEU A 44 -2.66 -10.19 5.89
N SER A 45 -1.58 -10.38 6.63
CA SER A 45 -0.64 -9.29 6.91
C SER A 45 0.00 -8.78 5.64
N ARG A 46 0.42 -9.69 4.77
CA ARG A 46 1.03 -9.32 3.50
C ARG A 46 0.04 -8.57 2.61
N ARG A 47 -1.20 -9.05 2.57
CA ARG A 47 -2.24 -8.35 1.81
C ARG A 47 -2.50 -6.96 2.39
N TYR A 48 -2.47 -6.84 3.71
CA TYR A 48 -2.70 -5.56 4.35
C TYR A 48 -1.62 -4.55 3.97
N ILE A 49 -0.36 -4.94 4.05
CA ILE A 49 0.71 -4.01 3.70
C ILE A 49 0.73 -3.68 2.21
N GLU A 50 0.33 -4.62 1.36
CA GLU A 50 0.18 -4.32 -0.07
C GLU A 50 -0.86 -3.23 -0.27
N ARG A 51 -1.93 -3.28 0.49
CA ARG A 51 -2.96 -2.26 0.43
C ARG A 51 -2.48 -0.91 0.96
N ILE A 52 -1.71 -0.93 2.02
CA ILE A 52 -1.12 0.30 2.56
C ILE A 52 -0.18 0.93 1.54
N VAL A 53 0.66 0.14 0.89
CA VAL A 53 1.54 0.64 -0.15
C VAL A 53 0.72 1.22 -1.31
N GLY A 54 -0.38 0.55 -1.69
CA GLY A 54 -1.28 1.06 -2.71
C GLY A 54 -1.88 2.40 -2.31
N CYS A 55 -2.21 2.58 -1.03
CA CYS A 55 -2.74 3.85 -0.54
C CYS A 55 -1.67 4.94 -0.56
N VAL A 56 -0.42 4.60 -0.25
CA VAL A 56 0.69 5.56 -0.37
C VAL A 56 0.86 5.98 -1.83
N GLU A 57 0.81 5.02 -2.75
CA GLU A 57 0.87 5.34 -4.19
C GLU A 57 -0.26 6.26 -4.59
N ASN A 58 -1.45 6.01 -4.06
CA ASN A 58 -2.62 6.82 -4.37
C ASN A 58 -2.41 8.28 -3.94
N VAL A 59 -1.88 8.46 -2.74
CA VAL A 59 -1.64 9.80 -2.20
C VAL A 59 -0.52 10.52 -2.94
N THR A 60 0.49 9.78 -3.37
CA THR A 60 1.62 10.38 -4.10
C THR A 60 1.41 10.42 -5.59
N ASN A 61 0.25 9.93 -6.06
CA ASN A 61 -0.11 9.96 -7.47
C ASN A 61 -0.09 11.41 -7.97
N LYS A 62 0.41 11.61 -9.19
CA LYS A 62 0.48 12.95 -9.76
C LYS A 62 -0.88 13.61 -9.91
N ASN A 63 -1.94 12.80 -9.94
CA ASN A 63 -3.31 13.30 -10.04
C ASN A 63 -3.92 13.68 -8.69
N CYS A 64 -3.21 13.45 -7.61
CA CYS A 64 -3.67 13.83 -6.28
C CYS A 64 -3.40 15.31 -6.08
N THR A 65 -4.45 16.07 -5.83
CA THR A 65 -4.36 17.54 -5.72
C THR A 65 -4.17 18.04 -4.31
N LEU A 66 -4.04 17.15 -3.34
CA LEU A 66 -3.84 17.56 -1.96
C LEU A 66 -2.48 18.27 -1.78
N PRO A 67 -2.41 19.23 -0.86
CA PRO A 67 -1.12 19.84 -0.53
C PRO A 67 -0.16 18.81 0.06
N ALA A 68 1.14 19.06 -0.10
CA ALA A 68 2.16 18.13 0.38
C ALA A 68 2.02 17.84 1.88
N GLY A 69 1.67 18.84 2.68
CA GLY A 69 1.46 18.64 4.11
C GLY A 69 0.37 17.65 4.42
N GLU A 70 -0.73 17.71 3.67
CA GLU A 70 -1.83 16.77 3.88
C GLU A 70 -1.48 15.37 3.40
N LYS A 71 -0.74 15.28 2.29
CA LYS A 71 -0.27 13.98 1.81
C LYS A 71 0.58 13.31 2.87
N LYS A 72 1.50 14.04 3.46
CA LYS A 72 2.37 13.51 4.51
C LYS A 72 1.59 13.14 5.75
N ALA A 73 0.57 13.93 6.10
CA ALA A 73 -0.26 13.63 7.25
C ALA A 73 -1.01 12.31 7.07
N GLN A 74 -1.53 12.06 5.87
CA GLN A 74 -2.21 10.82 5.58
C GLN A 74 -1.25 9.63 5.63
N ILE A 75 -0.06 9.80 5.08
CA ILE A 75 0.95 8.73 5.11
C ILE A 75 1.33 8.41 6.54
N ARG A 76 1.55 9.45 7.36
CA ARG A 76 1.88 9.24 8.76
C ARG A 76 0.80 8.44 9.48
N LYS A 77 -0.45 8.78 9.24
CA LYS A 77 -1.57 8.06 9.83
C LYS A 77 -1.56 6.59 9.43
N MET A 78 -1.36 6.33 8.14
CA MET A 78 -1.40 4.98 7.62
C MET A 78 -0.27 4.11 8.13
N ILE A 79 0.96 4.63 8.12
CA ILE A 79 2.12 3.81 8.48
C ILE A 79 2.29 3.65 9.99
N ASN A 80 1.63 4.49 10.79
CA ASN A 80 1.73 4.39 12.24
C ASN A 80 0.51 3.74 12.88
N ASP A 81 -0.47 3.35 12.07
CA ASP A 81 -1.63 2.62 12.57
C ASP A 81 -1.15 1.30 13.20
N PRO A 82 -1.66 0.94 14.38
CA PRO A 82 -1.25 -0.32 15.02
C PRO A 82 -1.41 -1.54 14.11
N LYS A 83 -2.43 -1.57 13.27
CA LYS A 83 -2.64 -2.67 12.33
C LYS A 83 -1.50 -2.71 11.31
N ALA A 84 -1.07 -1.55 10.82
CA ALA A 84 0.04 -1.50 9.88
C ALA A 84 1.34 -1.94 10.53
N ARG A 85 1.58 -1.53 11.78
CA ARG A 85 2.80 -1.94 12.49
C ARG A 85 2.82 -3.46 12.70
N ALA A 86 1.68 -4.03 13.08
CA ALA A 86 1.58 -5.48 13.26
C ALA A 86 1.79 -6.21 11.93
N ALA A 87 1.18 -5.70 10.87
CA ALA A 87 1.29 -6.34 9.56
C ALA A 87 2.71 -6.29 9.02
N VAL A 88 3.39 -5.16 9.20
CA VAL A 88 4.78 -5.01 8.76
C VAL A 88 5.69 -6.02 9.46
N SER A 89 5.41 -6.29 10.74
CA SER A 89 6.18 -7.26 11.51
C SER A 89 5.95 -8.68 11.04
N ALA A 90 4.72 -9.02 10.69
CA ALA A 90 4.33 -10.40 10.40
C ALA A 90 4.49 -10.78 8.93
N ALA A 91 4.38 -9.81 8.02
CA ALA A 91 4.36 -10.10 6.59
C ALA A 91 5.74 -10.39 6.05
N VAL A 92 5.80 -11.27 5.05
CA VAL A 92 7.05 -11.58 4.33
C VAL A 92 6.86 -11.08 2.90
N PRO A 93 7.45 -9.93 2.55
CA PRO A 93 7.26 -9.37 1.21
C PRO A 93 7.89 -10.27 0.15
N LYS A 94 7.22 -10.38 -0.97
CA LYS A 94 7.62 -11.30 -2.03
C LYS A 94 8.32 -10.63 -3.20
N SER A 95 7.97 -9.39 -3.51
CA SER A 95 8.58 -8.70 -4.65
C SER A 95 9.64 -7.72 -4.18
N LYS A 96 10.57 -7.40 -5.07
CA LYS A 96 11.57 -6.38 -4.79
C LYS A 96 10.91 -5.04 -4.51
N TYR A 97 9.84 -4.75 -5.24
CA TYR A 97 9.08 -3.53 -5.07
C TYR A 97 8.56 -3.41 -3.63
N MET A 98 7.94 -4.48 -3.13
CA MET A 98 7.40 -4.46 -1.78
C MET A 98 8.50 -4.35 -0.73
N LYS A 99 9.61 -5.04 -0.94
CA LYS A 99 10.73 -4.95 -0.01
C LYS A 99 11.25 -3.52 0.07
N LEU A 100 11.35 -2.87 -1.08
CA LEU A 100 11.83 -1.50 -1.15
C LEU A 100 10.87 -0.53 -0.47
N MET A 101 9.57 -0.67 -0.76
CA MET A 101 8.57 0.22 -0.17
C MET A 101 8.43 0.06 1.33
N LEU A 102 8.72 -1.13 1.85
CA LEU A 102 8.59 -1.38 3.28
C LEU A 102 9.74 -0.81 4.10
N ILE A 103 10.88 -0.52 3.50
CA ILE A 103 12.02 0.00 4.25
C ILE A 103 11.67 1.28 5.01
N PRO A 104 11.17 2.34 4.36
CA PRO A 104 10.84 3.55 5.11
C PRO A 104 9.63 3.36 6.02
N ILE A 105 8.72 2.46 5.66
CA ILE A 105 7.56 2.18 6.51
C ILE A 105 8.02 1.53 7.81
N LYS A 106 8.93 0.57 7.73
CA LYS A 106 9.49 -0.07 8.92
C LYS A 106 10.22 0.92 9.80
N MET A 107 10.87 1.91 9.19
CA MET A 107 11.59 2.95 9.91
C MET A 107 10.66 4.01 10.48
N LYS A 108 9.37 3.92 10.21
CA LYS A 108 8.38 4.92 10.63
C LYS A 108 8.69 6.30 10.06
N SER A 109 9.34 6.34 8.90
CA SER A 109 9.74 7.61 8.31
C SER A 109 8.69 8.07 7.31
N THR A 110 7.90 9.05 7.70
CA THR A 110 6.89 9.65 6.82
C THR A 110 7.54 10.33 5.63
N ALA A 111 8.61 11.05 5.87
CA ALA A 111 9.30 11.78 4.80
C ALA A 111 9.85 10.84 3.75
N LEU A 112 10.53 9.77 4.17
CA LEU A 112 11.10 8.82 3.23
C LEU A 112 10.00 8.04 2.50
N THR A 113 8.92 7.70 3.18
CA THR A 113 7.80 7.00 2.54
C THR A 113 7.18 7.89 1.46
N TYR A 114 6.98 9.15 1.78
CA TYR A 114 6.43 10.12 0.84
C TYR A 114 7.35 10.27 -0.38
N LEU A 115 8.65 10.44 -0.13
CA LEU A 115 9.63 10.60 -1.19
C LEU A 115 9.68 9.38 -2.09
N GLU A 116 9.71 8.20 -1.49
CA GLU A 116 9.76 6.95 -2.25
C GLU A 116 8.51 6.78 -3.09
N GLY A 117 7.33 7.11 -2.52
CA GLY A 117 6.09 7.05 -3.28
C GLY A 117 6.12 7.98 -4.49
N LYS A 118 6.67 9.17 -4.33
CA LYS A 118 6.79 10.11 -5.44
C LYS A 118 7.73 9.59 -6.52
N VAL A 119 8.84 8.99 -6.12
CA VAL A 119 9.78 8.40 -7.08
C VAL A 119 9.12 7.28 -7.86
N ILE A 120 8.40 6.40 -7.16
CA ILE A 120 7.69 5.29 -7.80
C ILE A 120 6.62 5.81 -8.76
N SER A 121 5.90 6.84 -8.36
CA SER A 121 4.87 7.45 -9.21
C SER A 121 5.51 8.01 -10.49
N SER A 122 6.67 8.62 -10.37
CA SER A 122 7.41 9.15 -11.49
C SER A 122 7.87 8.05 -12.45
N VAL A 123 8.40 6.97 -11.88
CA VAL A 123 8.84 5.81 -12.66
C VAL A 123 7.65 5.18 -13.37
N LYS A 124 6.54 5.04 -12.66
CA LYS A 124 5.33 4.45 -13.23
C LYS A 124 4.82 5.24 -14.42
N SER A 125 4.84 6.57 -14.34
CA SER A 125 4.39 7.40 -15.45
C SER A 125 5.39 7.49 -16.58
N GLY A 126 6.70 7.45 -16.27
CA GLY A 126 7.74 7.66 -17.25
C GLY A 126 8.32 6.38 -17.84
N ASN A 127 8.25 5.26 -17.09
CA ASN A 127 8.83 4.01 -17.54
C ASN A 127 8.03 2.83 -17.02
N THR A 128 6.97 2.52 -17.74
CA THR A 128 6.05 1.46 -17.35
C THR A 128 6.70 0.08 -17.39
N LYS A 129 7.66 -0.11 -18.28
CA LYS A 129 8.40 -1.39 -18.37
C LYS A 129 9.19 -1.67 -17.11
N LEU A 130 9.91 -0.67 -16.64
CA LEU A 130 10.71 -0.81 -15.42
C LEU A 130 9.81 -1.08 -14.22
N PHE A 131 8.72 -0.35 -14.14
CA PHE A 131 7.77 -0.53 -13.05
C PHE A 131 7.18 -1.93 -13.04
N ALA A 132 6.79 -2.43 -14.21
CA ALA A 132 6.25 -3.78 -14.33
C ALA A 132 7.28 -4.82 -13.91
N LYS A 133 8.54 -4.59 -14.27
CA LYS A 133 9.63 -5.49 -13.91
C LYS A 133 9.83 -5.55 -12.40
N LEU A 134 9.75 -4.39 -11.74
CA LEU A 134 9.88 -4.34 -10.28
C LEU A 134 8.78 -5.12 -9.59
N LYS A 135 7.59 -5.09 -10.13
CA LYS A 135 6.45 -5.78 -9.54
C LYS A 135 6.36 -7.25 -9.92
N ALA A 136 7.15 -7.68 -10.89
CA ALA A 136 7.03 -9.04 -11.41
C ALA A 136 7.43 -10.11 -10.40
N GLY A 137 8.13 -9.73 -9.33
CA GLY A 137 8.53 -10.68 -8.30
C GLY A 137 7.42 -11.11 -7.36
N ARG A 138 6.24 -10.52 -7.51
CA ARG A 138 5.12 -10.88 -6.64
C ARG A 138 4.59 -12.29 -6.92
#